data_8eb4b6a304c5873766cba11219373adb
#
_entry.id   8eb4b6a304c5873766cba11219373adb
#
_cell.length_a   1.000
_cell.length_b   1.000
_cell.length_c   1.000
_cell.angle_alpha   90.00
_cell.angle_beta   90.00
_cell.angle_gamma   90.00
#
_symmetry.space_group_name_H-M   'P 1'
#
loop_
_entity.id
_entity.type
_entity.pdbx_description
1 polymer ?
#
loop_
_entity_poly.entity_id
_entity_poly.type
_entity_poly.pdbx_seq_one_letter_code
_entity_poly.pdbx_strand_id
1 'polypeptide(L)'
;MIYSNKDIIDRLDKKNIEIVNFSSDCMRSSSYLLRIDDKILKMKSSDSIIDTKSTNTSSYFDELIMDDSGLVINPGEFYLGSSVEKISLDTTVCGELFQLSCYARIGLNINFSSCHIAATFGIDRPSAITFEITNNSPNKIKIYPRVKLCHLRFHQHLTPSTISYTGIYAKKDEIMASNFKLKPAR
;
A
#
# COMPACT_ATOMS: atom_id res chain seq x y z
N MET A 1 5.39 -0.73 -20.80
CA MET A 1 6.81 -0.33 -20.56
C MET A 1 6.94 0.11 -19.12
N ILE A 2 8.05 -0.22 -18.44
CA ILE A 2 8.37 0.23 -17.09
C ILE A 2 9.04 1.60 -17.18
N TYR A 3 8.67 2.53 -16.31
CA TYR A 3 9.27 3.86 -16.27
C TYR A 3 10.62 3.87 -15.54
N SER A 4 11.60 4.55 -16.11
CA SER A 4 12.83 4.96 -15.43
C SER A 4 12.54 6.13 -14.46
N ASN A 5 13.53 6.48 -13.64
CA ASN A 5 13.44 7.68 -12.80
C ASN A 5 13.15 8.97 -13.60
N LYS A 6 13.72 9.10 -14.81
CA LYS A 6 13.47 10.25 -15.68
C LYS A 6 12.04 10.26 -16.19
N ASP A 7 11.51 9.09 -16.59
CA ASP A 7 10.14 8.97 -17.03
C ASP A 7 9.17 9.29 -15.88
N ILE A 8 9.47 8.83 -14.66
CA ILE A 8 8.64 9.13 -13.48
C ILE A 8 8.59 10.64 -13.23
N ILE A 9 9.74 11.34 -13.28
CA ILE A 9 9.78 12.81 -13.12
C ILE A 9 8.98 13.50 -14.23
N ASP A 10 9.16 13.11 -15.49
CA ASP A 10 8.39 13.67 -16.60
C ASP A 10 6.87 13.48 -16.41
N ARG A 11 6.45 12.33 -15.86
CA ARG A 11 5.03 12.07 -15.58
C ARG A 11 4.49 12.82 -14.37
N LEU A 12 5.32 13.10 -13.37
CA LEU A 12 4.98 13.99 -12.26
C LEU A 12 4.76 15.42 -12.78
N ASP A 13 5.67 15.93 -13.63
CA ASP A 13 5.58 17.27 -14.21
C ASP A 13 4.32 17.42 -15.10
N LYS A 14 3.97 16.37 -15.86
CA LYS A 14 2.77 16.29 -16.70
C LYS A 14 1.49 15.98 -15.96
N LYS A 15 1.55 15.71 -14.64
CA LYS A 15 0.43 15.30 -13.77
C LYS A 15 -0.27 14.00 -14.20
N ASN A 16 0.43 13.11 -14.92
CA ASN A 16 -0.04 11.75 -15.17
C ASN A 16 0.11 10.87 -13.91
N ILE A 17 1.07 11.23 -13.06
CA ILE A 17 1.32 10.67 -11.72
C ILE A 17 1.34 11.83 -10.74
N GLU A 18 0.70 11.65 -9.60
CA GLU A 18 0.87 12.53 -8.45
C GLU A 18 1.32 11.73 -7.24
N ILE A 19 2.32 12.23 -6.52
CA ILE A 19 2.80 11.66 -5.26
C ILE A 19 2.80 12.77 -4.23
N VAL A 20 1.77 12.83 -3.40
CA VAL A 20 1.73 13.73 -2.24
C VAL A 20 2.75 13.22 -1.22
N ASN A 21 3.43 14.11 -0.52
CA ASN A 21 4.57 13.82 0.36
C ASN A 21 5.78 13.20 -0.37
N PHE A 22 5.95 13.56 -1.65
CA PHE A 22 7.12 13.16 -2.45
C PHE A 22 8.43 13.52 -1.74
N SER A 23 9.40 12.60 -1.84
CA SER A 23 10.77 12.82 -1.37
C SER A 23 11.77 12.30 -2.40
N SER A 24 12.72 13.14 -2.81
CA SER A 24 13.71 12.76 -3.83
C SER A 24 14.60 11.60 -3.40
N ASP A 25 14.83 11.40 -2.09
CA ASP A 25 15.60 10.28 -1.54
C ASP A 25 14.88 8.93 -1.64
N CYS A 26 13.57 8.93 -1.97
CA CYS A 26 12.78 7.74 -2.28
C CYS A 26 12.85 7.32 -3.76
N MET A 27 13.39 8.18 -4.65
CA MET A 27 13.54 7.84 -6.06
C MET A 27 14.60 6.76 -6.26
N ARG A 28 14.34 5.79 -7.15
CA ARG A 28 15.26 4.74 -7.59
C ARG A 28 15.31 4.73 -9.11
N SER A 29 16.22 3.96 -9.68
CA SER A 29 16.45 3.92 -11.14
C SER A 29 15.19 3.62 -11.97
N SER A 30 14.25 2.82 -11.43
CA SER A 30 13.02 2.40 -12.13
C SER A 30 11.83 2.21 -11.18
N SER A 31 11.79 2.92 -10.06
CA SER A 31 10.72 2.87 -9.08
C SER A 31 10.80 4.04 -8.11
N TYR A 32 9.75 4.22 -7.34
CA TYR A 32 9.70 5.07 -6.17
C TYR A 32 9.52 4.21 -4.91
N LEU A 33 10.19 4.54 -3.80
CA LEU A 33 10.04 3.82 -2.54
C LEU A 33 8.91 4.44 -1.72
N LEU A 34 7.98 3.61 -1.26
CA LEU A 34 6.92 4.01 -0.33
C LEU A 34 7.39 3.79 1.11
N ARG A 35 7.06 4.76 1.96
CA ARG A 35 7.33 4.74 3.41
C ARG A 35 6.08 4.33 4.17
N ILE A 36 6.23 3.56 5.25
CA ILE A 36 5.11 3.25 6.14
C ILE A 36 4.78 4.46 7.03
N ASP A 37 3.50 4.74 7.21
CA ASP A 37 3.00 5.73 8.15
C ASP A 37 3.05 5.19 9.60
N ASP A 38 2.75 6.03 10.58
CA ASP A 38 2.80 5.67 12.00
C ASP A 38 1.55 4.92 12.47
N LYS A 39 0.41 5.11 11.79
CA LYS A 39 -0.84 4.44 12.13
C LYS A 39 -0.88 3.01 11.59
N ILE A 40 -1.15 2.04 12.48
CA ILE A 40 -1.15 0.61 12.20
C ILE A 40 -2.42 -0.03 12.74
N LEU A 41 -2.96 -1.03 12.06
CA LEU A 41 -4.03 -1.88 12.54
C LEU A 41 -3.47 -3.29 12.81
N LYS A 42 -3.47 -3.73 14.07
CA LYS A 42 -3.06 -5.08 14.47
C LYS A 42 -4.25 -6.01 14.45
N MET A 43 -4.17 -7.12 13.71
CA MET A 43 -5.23 -8.14 13.72
C MET A 43 -5.22 -8.90 15.06
N LYS A 44 -6.39 -9.04 15.67
CA LYS A 44 -6.63 -9.81 16.88
C LYS A 44 -6.97 -11.25 16.55
N SER A 45 -6.59 -12.18 17.41
CA SER A 45 -7.18 -13.53 17.43
C SER A 45 -8.65 -13.46 17.84
N SER A 46 -9.49 -14.26 17.21
CA SER A 46 -10.92 -14.35 17.51
C SER A 46 -11.42 -15.74 17.15
N ASP A 47 -12.33 -16.27 17.94
CA ASP A 47 -13.03 -17.52 17.63
C ASP A 47 -14.14 -17.33 16.58
N SER A 48 -14.45 -16.09 16.23
CA SER A 48 -15.46 -15.77 15.21
C SER A 48 -14.94 -15.98 13.81
N ILE A 49 -15.79 -16.51 12.95
CA ILE A 49 -15.48 -16.73 11.53
C ILE A 49 -15.57 -15.41 10.75
N ILE A 50 -14.56 -15.11 9.96
CA ILE A 50 -14.61 -14.03 8.96
C ILE A 50 -15.31 -14.59 7.72
N ASP A 51 -16.59 -14.24 7.54
CA ASP A 51 -17.33 -14.60 6.33
C ASP A 51 -17.10 -13.53 5.26
N THR A 52 -16.48 -13.92 4.15
CA THR A 52 -16.16 -13.04 3.02
C THR A 52 -17.37 -12.52 2.24
N LYS A 53 -18.60 -12.92 2.62
CA LYS A 53 -19.83 -12.39 2.03
C LYS A 53 -20.49 -11.30 2.87
N SER A 54 -20.24 -11.27 4.18
CA SER A 54 -21.06 -10.49 5.11
C SER A 54 -20.28 -9.76 6.20
N THR A 55 -19.00 -10.11 6.46
CA THR A 55 -18.28 -9.55 7.61
C THR A 55 -17.71 -8.16 7.30
N ASN A 56 -17.91 -7.22 8.24
CA ASN A 56 -17.05 -6.04 8.35
C ASN A 56 -15.94 -6.39 9.35
N THR A 57 -14.69 -6.40 8.88
CA THR A 57 -13.56 -6.88 9.70
C THR A 57 -12.98 -5.84 10.64
N SER A 58 -13.54 -4.63 10.74
CA SER A 58 -13.00 -3.56 11.59
C SER A 58 -12.89 -3.97 13.06
N SER A 59 -13.83 -4.77 13.58
CA SER A 59 -13.81 -5.25 14.97
C SER A 59 -12.70 -6.26 15.27
N TYR A 60 -12.07 -6.81 14.24
CA TYR A 60 -10.94 -7.74 14.35
C TYR A 60 -9.59 -7.06 14.48
N PHE A 61 -9.55 -5.73 14.47
CA PHE A 61 -8.31 -4.98 14.54
C PHE A 61 -8.31 -4.03 15.74
N ASP A 62 -7.11 -3.89 16.33
CA ASP A 62 -6.78 -2.81 17.25
C ASP A 62 -5.95 -1.77 16.51
N GLU A 63 -6.29 -0.49 16.72
CA GLU A 63 -5.52 0.63 16.20
C GLU A 63 -4.35 0.93 17.11
N LEU A 64 -3.16 1.06 16.54
CA LEU A 64 -1.91 1.38 17.22
C LEU A 64 -1.23 2.54 16.50
N ILE A 65 -0.50 3.35 17.25
CA ILE A 65 0.39 4.38 16.70
C ILE A 65 1.83 3.95 16.99
N MET A 66 2.65 3.85 15.96
CA MET A 66 4.10 3.65 16.11
C MET A 66 4.74 4.97 16.50
N ASP A 67 5.51 4.96 17.55
CA ASP A 67 6.42 6.04 17.92
C ASP A 67 7.88 5.75 17.48
N ASP A 68 8.80 6.61 17.82
CA ASP A 68 10.21 6.46 17.46
C ASP A 68 10.89 5.25 18.14
N SER A 69 10.25 4.63 19.15
CA SER A 69 10.73 3.37 19.73
C SER A 69 10.48 2.17 18.83
N GLY A 70 9.59 2.33 17.84
CA GLY A 70 9.21 1.32 16.85
C GLY A 70 8.20 0.29 17.35
N LEU A 71 7.71 -0.52 16.41
CA LEU A 71 6.74 -1.60 16.63
C LEU A 71 7.44 -2.95 16.56
N VAL A 72 7.28 -3.79 17.59
CA VAL A 72 7.74 -5.18 17.59
C VAL A 72 6.64 -6.07 17.04
N ILE A 73 6.92 -6.78 15.95
CA ILE A 73 6.03 -7.75 15.30
C ILE A 73 6.48 -9.15 15.70
N ASN A 74 5.64 -9.88 16.44
CA ASN A 74 5.94 -11.25 16.83
C ASN A 74 5.74 -12.22 15.65
N PRO A 75 6.33 -13.43 15.66
CA PRO A 75 6.09 -14.47 14.67
C PRO A 75 4.59 -14.73 14.46
N GLY A 76 4.14 -14.76 13.20
CA GLY A 76 2.76 -15.05 12.83
C GLY A 76 1.76 -13.90 12.99
N GLU A 77 2.16 -12.76 13.54
CA GLU A 77 1.25 -11.61 13.64
C GLU A 77 1.00 -10.95 12.27
N PHE A 78 -0.22 -10.46 12.08
CA PHE A 78 -0.69 -9.76 10.89
C PHE A 78 -1.09 -8.33 11.22
N TYR A 79 -0.63 -7.40 10.38
CA TYR A 79 -0.91 -5.98 10.51
C TYR A 79 -1.33 -5.38 9.16
N LEU A 80 -2.13 -4.32 9.21
CA LEU A 80 -2.29 -3.39 8.10
C LEU A 80 -1.54 -2.10 8.43
N GLY A 81 -0.82 -1.58 7.46
CA GLY A 81 -0.19 -0.26 7.49
C GLY A 81 -0.62 0.55 6.27
N SER A 82 -0.34 1.83 6.26
CA SER A 82 -0.55 2.69 5.09
C SER A 82 0.74 3.37 4.66
N SER A 83 0.80 3.79 3.40
CA SER A 83 1.90 4.64 2.95
C SER A 83 1.76 6.07 3.45
N VAL A 84 2.89 6.72 3.78
CA VAL A 84 2.99 8.17 4.00
C VAL A 84 2.62 8.91 2.72
N GLU A 85 3.04 8.37 1.58
CA GLU A 85 2.73 8.90 0.26
C GLU A 85 1.28 8.62 -0.12
N LYS A 86 0.63 9.61 -0.74
CA LYS A 86 -0.67 9.41 -1.38
C LYS A 86 -0.47 9.51 -2.89
N ILE A 87 -1.05 8.56 -3.60
CA ILE A 87 -0.83 8.35 -5.02
C ILE A 87 -2.09 8.71 -5.81
N SER A 88 -1.90 9.38 -6.93
CA SER A 88 -2.90 9.51 -7.98
C SER A 88 -2.30 9.13 -9.32
N LEU A 89 -3.05 8.37 -10.11
CA LEU A 89 -2.68 7.95 -11.45
C LEU A 89 -3.78 8.37 -12.44
N ASP A 90 -3.37 8.77 -13.63
CA ASP A 90 -4.33 9.04 -14.71
C ASP A 90 -4.70 7.75 -15.48
N THR A 91 -5.37 7.91 -16.62
CA THR A 91 -5.81 6.79 -17.47
C THR A 91 -4.68 6.09 -18.22
N THR A 92 -3.48 6.68 -18.27
CA THR A 92 -2.34 6.18 -19.06
C THR A 92 -1.32 5.41 -18.28
N VAL A 93 -1.43 5.38 -16.93
CA VAL A 93 -0.45 4.81 -16.02
C VAL A 93 -1.10 3.85 -15.05
N CYS A 94 -0.49 2.71 -14.80
CA CYS A 94 -0.78 1.86 -13.65
C CYS A 94 0.47 1.64 -12.80
N GLY A 95 0.28 1.19 -11.56
CA GLY A 95 1.37 0.90 -10.63
C GLY A 95 1.44 -0.57 -10.25
N GLU A 96 2.61 -0.99 -9.77
CA GLU A 96 2.85 -2.32 -9.24
C GLU A 96 3.81 -2.26 -8.05
N LEU A 97 3.49 -3.01 -6.98
CA LEU A 97 4.24 -3.01 -5.73
C LEU A 97 5.20 -4.19 -5.65
N PHE A 98 6.40 -3.94 -5.13
CA PHE A 98 7.42 -4.97 -4.87
C PHE A 98 8.12 -4.72 -3.54
N GLN A 99 8.28 -5.75 -2.76
CA GLN A 99 8.97 -5.67 -1.48
C GLN A 99 10.46 -5.36 -1.63
N LEU A 100 11.02 -4.64 -0.65
CA LEU A 100 12.47 -4.51 -0.51
C LEU A 100 13.08 -5.84 -0.06
N SER A 101 14.14 -6.27 -0.75
CA SER A 101 14.80 -7.56 -0.52
C SER A 101 15.38 -7.74 0.89
N CYS A 102 15.74 -6.65 1.58
CA CYS A 102 16.24 -6.70 2.94
C CYS A 102 15.18 -7.21 3.93
N TYR A 103 13.91 -6.83 3.79
CA TYR A 103 12.82 -7.34 4.62
C TYR A 103 12.46 -8.78 4.26
N ALA A 104 12.43 -9.12 2.97
CA ALA A 104 12.17 -10.49 2.54
C ALA A 104 13.19 -11.48 3.13
N ARG A 105 14.47 -11.09 3.21
CA ARG A 105 15.55 -11.94 3.74
C ARG A 105 15.47 -12.22 5.24
N ILE A 106 14.75 -11.42 6.00
CA ILE A 106 14.52 -11.66 7.44
C ILE A 106 13.15 -12.24 7.72
N GLY A 107 12.36 -12.60 6.68
CA GLY A 107 11.04 -13.18 6.83
C GLY A 107 9.93 -12.20 7.20
N LEU A 108 10.19 -10.89 7.13
CA LEU A 108 9.13 -9.90 7.18
C LEU A 108 8.51 -9.80 5.79
N ASN A 109 7.26 -10.19 5.66
CA ASN A 109 6.54 -10.09 4.40
C ASN A 109 5.64 -8.87 4.38
N ILE A 110 5.77 -8.10 3.30
CA ILE A 110 4.73 -7.19 2.87
C ILE A 110 3.98 -7.97 1.79
N ASN A 111 2.75 -8.36 2.09
CA ASN A 111 1.98 -9.25 1.21
C ASN A 111 1.49 -8.47 -0.02
N PHE A 112 1.99 -8.84 -1.18
CA PHE A 112 1.58 -8.24 -2.46
C PHE A 112 0.65 -9.17 -3.26
N SER A 113 -0.25 -9.88 -2.57
CA SER A 113 -1.34 -10.59 -3.25
C SER A 113 -2.23 -9.64 -4.05
N SER A 114 -2.24 -8.36 -3.68
CA SER A 114 -2.88 -7.26 -4.39
C SER A 114 -1.84 -6.19 -4.77
N CYS A 115 -0.85 -6.58 -5.58
CA CYS A 115 0.25 -5.70 -6.00
C CYS A 115 -0.17 -4.65 -7.04
N HIS A 116 -1.32 -4.84 -7.69
CA HIS A 116 -1.76 -3.99 -8.79
C HIS A 116 -2.44 -2.71 -8.30
N ILE A 117 -1.92 -1.57 -8.76
CA ILE A 117 -2.54 -0.25 -8.58
C ILE A 117 -3.12 0.16 -9.94
N ALA A 118 -4.43 0.12 -10.05
CA ALA A 118 -5.14 0.37 -11.30
C ALA A 118 -4.92 1.81 -11.82
N ALA A 119 -5.03 2.01 -13.13
CA ALA A 119 -5.17 3.34 -13.68
C ALA A 119 -6.39 4.04 -13.04
N THR A 120 -6.31 5.36 -12.92
CA THR A 120 -7.27 6.21 -12.22
C THR A 120 -7.39 5.99 -10.71
N PHE A 121 -6.50 5.17 -10.09
CA PHE A 121 -6.41 5.12 -8.64
C PHE A 121 -6.10 6.52 -8.08
N GLY A 122 -6.89 6.97 -7.13
CA GLY A 122 -6.69 8.28 -6.48
C GLY A 122 -6.94 9.50 -7.38
N ILE A 123 -7.54 9.34 -8.58
CA ILE A 123 -7.68 10.43 -9.58
C ILE A 123 -8.50 11.62 -9.06
N ASP A 124 -9.55 11.36 -8.30
CA ASP A 124 -10.35 12.43 -7.68
C ASP A 124 -9.70 12.99 -6.41
N ARG A 125 -8.93 12.17 -5.71
CA ARG A 125 -8.21 12.48 -4.48
C ARG A 125 -7.07 11.50 -4.27
N PRO A 126 -5.80 11.95 -4.25
CA PRO A 126 -4.67 11.07 -3.99
C PRO A 126 -4.89 10.24 -2.72
N SER A 127 -4.65 8.93 -2.81
CA SER A 127 -4.97 7.96 -1.77
C SER A 127 -3.73 7.20 -1.32
N ALA A 128 -3.66 6.85 -0.03
CA ALA A 128 -2.59 6.04 0.52
C ALA A 128 -2.71 4.58 0.03
N ILE A 129 -1.56 3.91 -0.06
CA ILE A 129 -1.49 2.48 -0.34
C ILE A 129 -1.54 1.73 0.98
N THR A 130 -2.37 0.70 1.08
CA THR A 130 -2.40 -0.20 2.24
C THR A 130 -1.34 -1.28 2.09
N PHE A 131 -0.61 -1.55 3.17
CA PHE A 131 0.35 -2.64 3.30
C PHE A 131 -0.21 -3.73 4.20
N GLU A 132 -0.20 -4.97 3.74
CA GLU A 132 -0.49 -6.16 4.53
C GLU A 132 0.83 -6.75 5.02
N ILE A 133 1.09 -6.68 6.33
CA ILE A 133 2.40 -6.98 6.92
C ILE A 133 2.31 -8.24 7.79
N THR A 134 3.18 -9.22 7.55
CA THR A 134 3.26 -10.47 8.33
C THR A 134 4.70 -10.80 8.67
N ASN A 135 4.96 -11.20 9.92
CA ASN A 135 6.24 -11.77 10.31
C ASN A 135 6.20 -13.29 10.17
N ASN A 136 6.81 -13.82 9.10
CA ASN A 136 6.93 -15.26 8.84
C ASN A 136 8.26 -15.83 9.36
N SER A 137 9.08 -15.03 10.06
CA SER A 137 10.31 -15.54 10.70
C SER A 137 10.04 -16.14 12.08
N PRO A 138 10.93 -16.97 12.62
CA PRO A 138 10.83 -17.43 13.99
C PRO A 138 11.22 -16.36 15.02
N ASN A 139 11.73 -15.21 14.60
CA ASN A 139 12.23 -14.16 15.47
C ASN A 139 11.27 -12.95 15.48
N LYS A 140 11.32 -12.19 16.59
CA LYS A 140 10.65 -10.88 16.65
C LYS A 140 11.37 -9.91 15.73
N ILE A 141 10.59 -9.14 14.96
CA ILE A 141 11.12 -8.10 14.06
C ILE A 141 10.61 -6.75 14.52
N LYS A 142 11.50 -5.76 14.61
CA LYS A 142 11.11 -4.40 14.93
C LYS A 142 11.15 -3.54 13.68
N ILE A 143 10.07 -2.84 13.41
CA ILE A 143 9.98 -1.81 12.36
C ILE A 143 9.76 -0.44 12.99
N TYR A 144 10.01 0.62 12.23
CA TYR A 144 9.89 2.00 12.69
C TYR A 144 8.99 2.80 11.75
N PRO A 145 8.36 3.88 12.21
CA PRO A 145 7.59 4.74 11.34
C PRO A 145 8.48 5.38 10.28
N ARG A 146 7.91 5.66 9.12
CA ARG A 146 8.55 6.32 7.96
C ARG A 146 9.71 5.56 7.31
N VAL A 147 9.96 4.30 7.69
CA VAL A 147 10.93 3.47 6.96
C VAL A 147 10.40 3.12 5.57
N LYS A 148 11.30 3.00 4.61
CA LYS A 148 10.99 2.59 3.24
C LYS A 148 10.71 1.10 3.21
N LEU A 149 9.49 0.68 2.81
CA LEU A 149 9.06 -0.73 2.85
C LEU A 149 9.05 -1.41 1.49
N CYS A 150 8.63 -0.70 0.45
CA CYS A 150 8.46 -1.32 -0.85
C CYS A 150 8.75 -0.37 -2.00
N HIS A 151 8.97 -0.96 -3.18
CA HIS A 151 9.03 -0.27 -4.45
C HIS A 151 7.61 -0.11 -5.02
N LEU A 152 7.32 1.07 -5.54
CA LEU A 152 6.23 1.32 -6.47
C LEU A 152 6.85 1.51 -7.85
N ARG A 153 6.58 0.58 -8.78
CA ARG A 153 6.89 0.70 -10.21
C ARG A 153 5.70 1.27 -10.93
N PHE A 154 5.97 2.03 -11.98
CA PHE A 154 4.94 2.55 -12.86
C PHE A 154 5.09 1.97 -14.26
N HIS A 155 3.94 1.69 -14.87
CA HIS A 155 3.84 1.11 -16.21
C HIS A 155 2.95 1.99 -17.08
N GLN A 156 3.42 2.23 -18.30
CA GLN A 156 2.60 2.92 -19.31
C GLN A 156 1.61 1.94 -19.92
N HIS A 157 0.34 2.34 -20.03
CA HIS A 157 -0.63 1.68 -20.85
C HIS A 157 -0.34 1.94 -22.35
N LEU A 158 -0.57 0.95 -23.19
CA LEU A 158 -0.47 1.11 -24.65
C LEU A 158 -1.51 2.09 -25.16
N THR A 159 -2.71 2.03 -24.60
CA THR A 159 -3.82 2.98 -24.85
C THR A 159 -4.42 3.39 -23.51
N PRO A 160 -4.93 4.63 -23.38
CA PRO A 160 -5.54 5.08 -22.13
C PRO A 160 -6.73 4.18 -21.73
N SER A 161 -6.88 3.94 -20.41
CA SER A 161 -8.06 3.24 -19.87
C SER A 161 -9.31 4.08 -20.09
N THR A 162 -10.39 3.44 -20.51
CA THR A 162 -11.73 4.06 -20.63
C THR A 162 -12.61 3.76 -19.41
N ILE A 163 -12.11 2.98 -18.45
CA ILE A 163 -12.82 2.58 -17.23
C ILE A 163 -12.09 3.19 -16.04
N SER A 164 -12.83 3.89 -15.19
CA SER A 164 -12.29 4.43 -13.93
C SER A 164 -12.27 3.37 -12.83
N TYR A 165 -11.27 3.47 -11.94
CA TYR A 165 -11.20 2.65 -10.74
C TYR A 165 -12.33 3.02 -9.77
N THR A 166 -13.21 2.06 -9.48
CA THR A 166 -14.38 2.21 -8.59
C THR A 166 -14.36 1.22 -7.41
N GLY A 167 -13.17 0.75 -7.03
CA GLY A 167 -13.01 -0.20 -5.92
C GLY A 167 -13.53 0.35 -4.59
N ILE A 168 -13.88 -0.55 -3.67
CA ILE A 168 -14.41 -0.20 -2.32
C ILE A 168 -13.45 0.66 -1.50
N TYR A 169 -12.17 0.66 -1.86
CA TYR A 169 -11.12 1.47 -1.23
C TYR A 169 -10.82 2.78 -2.00
N ALA A 170 -11.57 3.07 -3.08
CA ALA A 170 -11.45 4.33 -3.80
C ALA A 170 -11.79 5.50 -2.86
N LYS A 171 -11.02 6.60 -2.94
CA LYS A 171 -11.23 7.83 -2.17
C LYS A 171 -11.03 7.67 -0.65
N LYS A 172 -10.27 6.67 -0.21
CA LYS A 172 -9.95 6.49 1.21
C LYS A 172 -8.57 7.05 1.54
N ASP A 173 -8.53 7.93 2.55
CA ASP A 173 -7.29 8.58 3.00
C ASP A 173 -6.60 7.84 4.12
N GLU A 174 -7.32 6.98 4.82
CA GLU A 174 -6.89 6.28 5.99
C GLU A 174 -6.84 4.79 5.75
N ILE A 175 -5.95 4.12 6.49
CA ILE A 175 -5.92 2.67 6.57
C ILE A 175 -7.26 2.15 7.06
N MET A 176 -7.78 1.12 6.40
CA MET A 176 -9.03 0.50 6.81
C MET A 176 -9.00 -1.01 6.63
N ALA A 177 -9.67 -1.70 7.54
CA ALA A 177 -9.92 -3.12 7.44
C ALA A 177 -10.92 -3.45 6.31
N SER A 178 -10.89 -4.69 5.82
CA SER A 178 -11.83 -5.15 4.78
C SER A 178 -13.28 -5.12 5.24
N ASN A 179 -14.16 -4.68 4.36
CA ASN A 179 -15.60 -4.69 4.62
C ASN A 179 -16.34 -5.42 3.48
N PHE A 180 -16.60 -6.70 3.68
CA PHE A 180 -17.29 -7.56 2.71
C PHE A 180 -18.79 -7.27 2.57
N LYS A 181 -19.38 -6.40 3.43
CA LYS A 181 -20.73 -5.87 3.25
C LYS A 181 -20.80 -4.86 2.10
N LEU A 182 -19.69 -4.16 1.86
CA LEU A 182 -19.55 -3.24 0.73
C LEU A 182 -19.19 -4.05 -0.51
N LYS A 183 -20.18 -4.38 -1.34
CA LYS A 183 -19.88 -5.00 -2.64
C LYS A 183 -19.30 -3.95 -3.56
N PRO A 184 -18.24 -4.28 -4.34
CA PRO A 184 -17.82 -3.39 -5.42
C PRO A 184 -19.02 -3.17 -6.36
N ALA A 185 -19.19 -1.94 -6.83
CA ALA A 185 -20.16 -1.65 -7.89
C ALA A 185 -19.85 -2.56 -9.09
N ARG A 186 -20.81 -3.39 -9.47
CA ARG A 186 -20.71 -4.27 -10.63
C ARG A 186 -20.95 -3.47 -11.90
#